data_56198c5058029461d22ae43d7ca180dd
#
_entry.id   56198c5058029461d22ae43d7ca180dd
#
_cell.length_a   1.000
_cell.length_b   1.000
_cell.length_c   1.000
_cell.angle_alpha   90.00
_cell.angle_beta   90.00
_cell.angle_gamma   90.00
#
_symmetry.space_group_name_H-M   'P 1'
#
loop_
_entity.id
_entity.type
_entity.pdbx_description
1 polymer ?
#
loop_
_entity_poly.entity_id
_entity_poly.type
_entity_poly.pdbx_seq_one_letter_code
_entity_poly.pdbx_strand_id
1 'polypeptide(L)'
;NAHKIIKEAQNRSAEFRNSMLAAKNARLDVKYGPSARNTMDVFTPSSPVRANLIFLHSGSWFKSDKSLWSHLAQGSLQNDVRVIIPNYTLCPNASIPEITQQIKNCVEAVAAEFSGPVIIAGHQSGGHLAARMACAGVLNASTSVRLSHVLPISPICDLTPLIYTSMNKQLHLTEEIAALESPTILDLEEDTTVTVWVGSDERPVYIEQAKLLASRWDCYFVSSKNRNHYDVIDGMEIQTSKLLGRLFFNIEA
;
A
#
# COMPACT_ATOMS: atom_id res chain seq x y z
N ASN A 1 3.96 23.44 1.66
CA ASN A 1 3.43 23.62 0.32
C ASN A 1 3.49 22.26 -0.41
N ALA A 2 2.33 21.65 -0.70
CA ALA A 2 2.21 20.29 -1.26
C ALA A 2 3.05 20.09 -2.55
N HIS A 3 3.13 21.10 -3.41
CA HIS A 3 3.91 21.03 -4.66
C HIS A 3 5.41 20.86 -4.41
N LYS A 4 5.96 21.50 -3.37
CA LYS A 4 7.36 21.34 -2.98
C LYS A 4 7.64 19.94 -2.45
N ILE A 5 6.76 19.41 -1.61
CA ILE A 5 6.87 18.04 -1.05
C ILE A 5 6.86 16.99 -2.17
N ILE A 6 5.95 17.12 -3.14
CA ILE A 6 5.88 16.19 -4.28
C ILE A 6 7.17 16.26 -5.13
N LYS A 7 7.69 17.46 -5.39
CA LYS A 7 8.92 17.63 -6.16
C LYS A 7 10.15 17.05 -5.43
N GLU A 8 10.23 17.24 -4.12
CA GLU A 8 11.29 16.65 -3.29
C GLU A 8 11.20 15.11 -3.29
N ALA A 9 10.01 14.54 -3.18
CA ALA A 9 9.79 13.10 -3.27
C ALA A 9 10.18 12.55 -4.66
N GLN A 10 9.86 13.27 -5.75
CA GLN A 10 10.28 12.92 -7.10
C GLN A 10 11.80 12.84 -7.23
N ASN A 11 12.52 13.85 -6.72
CA ASN A 11 13.98 13.89 -6.79
C ASN A 11 14.61 12.72 -6.00
N ARG A 12 14.18 12.52 -4.75
CA ARG A 12 14.64 11.41 -3.91
C ARG A 12 14.37 10.06 -4.56
N SER A 13 13.20 9.87 -5.16
CA SER A 13 12.86 8.64 -5.86
C SER A 13 13.72 8.41 -7.10
N ALA A 14 14.00 9.46 -7.87
CA ALA A 14 14.85 9.35 -9.06
C ALA A 14 16.30 8.98 -8.67
N GLU A 15 16.86 9.63 -7.66
CA GLU A 15 18.19 9.32 -7.12
C GLU A 15 18.26 7.88 -6.59
N PHE A 16 17.27 7.46 -5.81
CA PHE A 16 17.17 6.10 -5.28
C PHE A 16 17.11 5.06 -6.41
N ARG A 17 16.24 5.25 -7.41
CA ARG A 17 16.10 4.35 -8.57
C ARG A 17 17.42 4.21 -9.32
N ASN A 18 18.11 5.32 -9.58
CA ASN A 18 19.40 5.32 -10.27
C ASN A 18 20.47 4.56 -9.46
N SER A 19 20.53 4.77 -8.16
CA SER A 19 21.44 4.05 -7.25
C SER A 19 21.17 2.54 -7.26
N MET A 20 19.92 2.13 -7.15
CA MET A 20 19.53 0.72 -7.15
C MET A 20 19.79 0.03 -8.50
N LEU A 21 19.61 0.73 -9.62
CA LEU A 21 19.94 0.24 -10.96
C LEU A 21 21.45 0.07 -11.12
N ALA A 22 22.24 1.05 -10.69
CA ALA A 22 23.71 0.97 -10.74
C ALA A 22 24.25 -0.19 -9.91
N ALA A 23 23.63 -0.47 -8.76
CA ALA A 23 23.93 -1.62 -7.91
C ALA A 23 23.40 -2.97 -8.44
N LYS A 24 22.64 -2.99 -9.53
CA LYS A 24 21.92 -4.17 -10.07
C LYS A 24 20.91 -4.78 -9.09
N ASN A 25 20.39 -3.98 -8.18
CA ASN A 25 19.45 -4.37 -7.13
C ASN A 25 18.00 -3.91 -7.44
N ALA A 26 17.73 -3.47 -8.67
CA ALA A 26 16.40 -3.10 -9.13
C ALA A 26 16.04 -3.75 -10.46
N ARG A 27 14.78 -4.19 -10.57
CA ARG A 27 14.10 -4.49 -11.83
C ARG A 27 12.91 -3.55 -11.95
N LEU A 28 12.91 -2.71 -12.96
CA LEU A 28 11.87 -1.72 -13.18
C LEU A 28 10.88 -2.21 -14.25
N ASP A 29 9.63 -1.76 -14.14
CA ASP A 29 8.58 -2.01 -15.11
C ASP A 29 8.29 -3.49 -15.41
N VAL A 30 8.48 -4.36 -14.40
CA VAL A 30 8.15 -5.79 -14.48
C VAL A 30 6.64 -5.93 -14.67
N LYS A 31 6.20 -6.61 -15.74
CA LYS A 31 4.79 -6.84 -16.02
C LYS A 31 4.17 -7.84 -15.04
N TYR A 32 2.96 -7.53 -14.54
CA TYR A 32 2.14 -8.46 -13.75
C TYR A 32 0.72 -8.65 -14.31
N GLY A 33 0.38 -7.94 -15.38
CA GLY A 33 -0.95 -8.04 -16.01
C GLY A 33 -0.97 -7.40 -17.41
N PRO A 34 -2.13 -7.42 -18.08
CA PRO A 34 -2.26 -7.06 -19.50
C PRO A 34 -2.25 -5.55 -19.77
N SER A 35 -2.69 -4.71 -18.80
CA SER A 35 -2.71 -3.25 -18.97
C SER A 35 -1.31 -2.68 -19.10
N ALA A 36 -1.18 -1.58 -19.83
CA ALA A 36 0.09 -0.84 -19.93
C ALA A 36 0.61 -0.43 -18.54
N ARG A 37 -0.29 -0.10 -17.60
CA ARG A 37 0.06 0.26 -16.23
C ARG A 37 0.22 -0.94 -15.27
N ASN A 38 -0.09 -2.15 -15.70
CA ASN A 38 0.14 -3.33 -14.86
C ASN A 38 1.63 -3.69 -14.84
N THR A 39 2.43 -2.78 -14.29
CA THR A 39 3.88 -2.93 -14.08
C THR A 39 4.24 -2.66 -12.63
N MET A 40 5.27 -3.33 -12.15
CA MET A 40 5.80 -3.13 -10.80
C MET A 40 7.31 -2.90 -10.87
N ASP A 41 7.83 -2.11 -9.93
CA ASP A 41 9.26 -2.01 -9.67
C ASP A 41 9.61 -2.93 -8.51
N VAL A 42 10.68 -3.69 -8.66
CA VAL A 42 11.19 -4.64 -7.67
C VAL A 42 12.56 -4.19 -7.22
N PHE A 43 12.70 -3.87 -5.94
CA PHE A 43 13.96 -3.52 -5.29
C PHE A 43 14.35 -4.64 -4.34
N THR A 44 15.56 -5.18 -4.50
CA THR A 44 16.04 -6.33 -3.73
C THR A 44 17.25 -5.92 -2.90
N PRO A 45 17.32 -6.26 -1.60
CA PRO A 45 18.50 -6.02 -0.78
C PRO A 45 19.69 -6.84 -1.29
N SER A 46 20.93 -6.44 -0.93
CA SER A 46 22.15 -7.21 -1.25
C SER A 46 22.34 -8.43 -0.36
N SER A 47 21.66 -8.49 0.76
CA SER A 47 21.62 -9.60 1.73
C SER A 47 20.52 -10.62 1.39
N PRO A 48 20.50 -11.79 2.05
CA PRO A 48 19.41 -12.75 1.93
C PRO A 48 18.05 -12.13 2.31
N VAL A 49 17.05 -12.35 1.47
CA VAL A 49 15.71 -11.74 1.62
C VAL A 49 14.91 -12.49 2.67
N ARG A 50 14.40 -11.78 3.69
CA ARG A 50 13.56 -12.31 4.76
C ARG A 50 12.07 -12.30 4.43
N ALA A 51 11.60 -11.27 3.71
CA ALA A 51 10.20 -11.08 3.36
C ALA A 51 10.04 -10.23 2.11
N ASN A 52 8.82 -10.16 1.58
CA ASN A 52 8.46 -9.36 0.41
C ASN A 52 7.40 -8.33 0.81
N LEU A 53 7.73 -7.04 0.76
CA LEU A 53 6.82 -5.94 1.02
C LEU A 53 6.26 -5.40 -0.30
N ILE A 54 4.95 -5.39 -0.44
CA ILE A 54 4.25 -4.71 -1.52
C ILE A 54 3.75 -3.37 -0.97
N PHE A 55 4.27 -2.26 -1.52
CA PHE A 55 3.85 -0.91 -1.13
C PHE A 55 2.93 -0.31 -2.18
N LEU A 56 1.69 0.00 -1.79
CA LEU A 56 0.64 0.54 -2.65
C LEU A 56 0.56 2.06 -2.49
N HIS A 57 0.82 2.78 -3.58
CA HIS A 57 0.93 4.23 -3.55
C HIS A 57 -0.42 4.94 -3.42
N SER A 58 -0.39 6.17 -2.90
CA SER A 58 -1.54 7.07 -2.85
C SER A 58 -1.83 7.72 -4.21
N GLY A 59 -2.93 8.46 -4.28
CA GLY A 59 -3.32 9.21 -5.48
C GLY A 59 -4.81 9.14 -5.77
N SER A 60 -5.61 8.80 -4.77
CA SER A 60 -7.08 8.79 -4.85
C SER A 60 -7.62 7.96 -6.01
N TRP A 61 -6.93 6.89 -6.39
CA TRP A 61 -7.20 5.97 -7.51
C TRP A 61 -7.14 6.60 -8.91
N PHE A 62 -7.03 7.92 -9.07
CA PHE A 62 -7.06 8.59 -10.38
C PHE A 62 -5.81 9.40 -10.72
N LYS A 63 -4.75 9.31 -9.93
CA LYS A 63 -3.45 9.98 -10.18
C LYS A 63 -2.31 9.27 -9.48
N SER A 64 -1.09 9.73 -9.73
CA SER A 64 0.17 9.20 -9.20
C SER A 64 0.77 8.09 -10.04
N ASP A 65 1.98 7.73 -9.68
CA ASP A 65 2.79 6.71 -10.34
C ASP A 65 3.79 6.12 -9.34
N LYS A 66 4.08 4.81 -9.47
CA LYS A 66 5.01 4.08 -8.60
C LYS A 66 6.39 4.73 -8.48
N SER A 67 6.84 5.39 -9.56
CA SER A 67 8.16 6.02 -9.61
C SER A 67 8.32 7.19 -8.62
N LEU A 68 7.22 7.78 -8.14
CA LEU A 68 7.24 8.85 -7.14
C LEU A 68 7.55 8.36 -5.73
N TRP A 69 7.44 7.05 -5.48
CA TRP A 69 7.45 6.45 -4.14
C TRP A 69 8.63 5.50 -3.91
N SER A 70 9.52 5.36 -4.90
CA SER A 70 10.63 4.39 -4.86
C SER A 70 11.56 4.59 -3.67
N HIS A 71 11.81 5.84 -3.23
CA HIS A 71 12.64 6.17 -2.07
C HIS A 71 12.13 5.53 -0.76
N LEU A 72 10.82 5.28 -0.64
CA LEU A 72 10.23 4.63 0.54
C LEU A 72 10.67 3.17 0.72
N ALA A 73 11.28 2.57 -0.29
CA ALA A 73 11.83 1.22 -0.18
C ALA A 73 13.10 1.14 0.69
N GLN A 74 13.79 2.27 0.91
CA GLN A 74 15.12 2.29 1.51
C GLN A 74 15.18 1.62 2.89
N GLY A 75 14.31 1.99 3.81
CA GLY A 75 14.32 1.45 5.18
C GLY A 75 14.01 -0.05 5.22
N SER A 76 13.14 -0.52 4.34
CA SER A 76 12.80 -1.96 4.23
C SER A 76 13.97 -2.76 3.68
N LEU A 77 14.66 -2.26 2.64
CA LEU A 77 15.85 -2.92 2.10
C LEU A 77 16.98 -3.05 3.13
N GLN A 78 17.12 -2.03 4.01
CA GLN A 78 18.09 -2.07 5.13
C GLN A 78 17.69 -3.06 6.23
N ASN A 79 16.45 -3.56 6.20
CA ASN A 79 15.93 -4.65 7.06
C ASN A 79 15.85 -5.98 6.31
N ASP A 80 16.58 -6.15 5.21
CA ASP A 80 16.63 -7.38 4.41
C ASP A 80 15.26 -7.77 3.79
N VAL A 81 14.38 -6.79 3.57
CA VAL A 81 13.05 -6.98 2.98
C VAL A 81 13.06 -6.47 1.54
N ARG A 82 12.68 -7.36 0.59
CA ARG A 82 12.44 -6.96 -0.81
C ARG A 82 11.22 -6.06 -0.88
N VAL A 83 11.29 -5.01 -1.70
CA VAL A 83 10.17 -4.08 -1.88
C VAL A 83 9.66 -4.09 -3.31
N ILE A 84 8.36 -4.23 -3.45
CA ILE A 84 7.63 -4.21 -4.71
C ILE A 84 6.68 -3.02 -4.69
N ILE A 85 6.76 -2.16 -5.70
CA ILE A 85 5.88 -1.00 -5.84
C ILE A 85 5.16 -1.10 -7.18
N PRO A 86 3.89 -1.51 -7.21
CA PRO A 86 3.12 -1.61 -8.44
C PRO A 86 2.47 -0.29 -8.84
N ASN A 87 2.30 -0.10 -10.15
CA ASN A 87 1.27 0.75 -10.73
C ASN A 87 -0.01 -0.07 -10.95
N TYR A 88 -1.11 0.62 -11.12
CA TYR A 88 -2.41 0.07 -11.56
C TYR A 88 -3.09 1.07 -12.51
N THR A 89 -4.07 0.61 -13.26
CA THR A 89 -4.86 1.48 -14.14
C THR A 89 -5.66 2.47 -13.29
N LEU A 90 -5.59 3.74 -13.64
CA LEU A 90 -6.24 4.81 -12.88
C LEU A 90 -7.68 5.02 -13.32
N CYS A 91 -8.55 5.46 -12.41
CA CYS A 91 -9.86 5.97 -12.75
C CYS A 91 -9.74 7.21 -13.67
N PRO A 92 -10.65 7.43 -14.62
CA PRO A 92 -11.85 6.61 -14.90
C PRO A 92 -11.60 5.45 -15.87
N ASN A 93 -10.34 5.19 -16.30
CA ASN A 93 -10.01 4.11 -17.25
C ASN A 93 -10.11 2.71 -16.64
N ALA A 94 -10.22 2.61 -15.32
CA ALA A 94 -10.64 1.42 -14.58
C ALA A 94 -11.49 1.87 -13.38
N SER A 95 -12.46 1.06 -13.01
CA SER A 95 -13.22 1.21 -11.77
C SER A 95 -12.42 0.73 -10.56
N ILE A 96 -12.83 1.11 -9.34
CA ILE A 96 -12.15 0.65 -8.11
C ILE A 96 -12.16 -0.88 -8.00
N PRO A 97 -13.25 -1.63 -8.29
CA PRO A 97 -13.22 -3.09 -8.33
C PRO A 97 -12.20 -3.67 -9.31
N GLU A 98 -12.07 -3.08 -10.51
CA GLU A 98 -11.04 -3.50 -11.47
C GLU A 98 -9.62 -3.23 -10.98
N ILE A 99 -9.40 -2.10 -10.28
CA ILE A 99 -8.12 -1.78 -9.64
C ILE A 99 -7.83 -2.79 -8.52
N THR A 100 -8.81 -3.12 -7.68
CA THR A 100 -8.69 -4.16 -6.65
C THR A 100 -8.27 -5.49 -7.26
N GLN A 101 -8.90 -5.90 -8.37
CA GLN A 101 -8.52 -7.13 -9.08
C GLN A 101 -7.09 -7.06 -9.67
N GLN A 102 -6.66 -5.90 -10.18
CA GLN A 102 -5.29 -5.72 -10.67
C GLN A 102 -4.27 -5.86 -9.54
N ILE A 103 -4.54 -5.28 -8.36
CA ILE A 103 -3.66 -5.41 -7.19
C ILE A 103 -3.65 -6.84 -6.67
N LYS A 104 -4.79 -7.55 -6.62
CA LYS A 104 -4.83 -8.98 -6.34
C LYS A 104 -3.88 -9.75 -7.27
N ASN A 105 -3.98 -9.54 -8.58
CA ASN A 105 -3.12 -10.20 -9.56
C ASN A 105 -1.63 -9.90 -9.32
N CYS A 106 -1.31 -8.66 -8.93
CA CYS A 106 0.06 -8.29 -8.57
C CYS A 106 0.55 -9.06 -7.32
N VAL A 107 -0.25 -9.10 -6.26
CA VAL A 107 0.09 -9.79 -5.01
C VAL A 107 0.29 -11.28 -5.26
N GLU A 108 -0.58 -11.92 -6.02
CA GLU A 108 -0.48 -13.33 -6.39
C GLU A 108 0.73 -13.62 -7.29
N ALA A 109 1.06 -12.71 -8.23
CA ALA A 109 2.26 -12.81 -9.05
C ALA A 109 3.55 -12.71 -8.20
N VAL A 110 3.58 -11.79 -7.24
CA VAL A 110 4.70 -11.66 -6.28
C VAL A 110 4.83 -12.92 -5.44
N ALA A 111 3.72 -13.45 -4.93
CA ALA A 111 3.73 -14.69 -4.14
C ALA A 111 4.18 -15.92 -4.96
N ALA A 112 3.88 -15.95 -6.26
CA ALA A 112 4.32 -17.02 -7.15
C ALA A 112 5.80 -16.91 -7.51
N GLU A 113 6.32 -15.69 -7.69
CA GLU A 113 7.71 -15.46 -8.10
C GLU A 113 8.69 -15.58 -6.94
N PHE A 114 8.33 -15.10 -5.74
CA PHE A 114 9.23 -15.00 -4.60
C PHE A 114 8.77 -15.86 -3.43
N SER A 115 9.71 -16.55 -2.78
CA SER A 115 9.46 -17.28 -1.53
C SER A 115 9.37 -16.36 -0.30
N GLY A 116 8.93 -16.90 0.84
CA GLY A 116 8.87 -16.22 2.13
C GLY A 116 7.58 -15.43 2.37
N PRO A 117 7.46 -14.77 3.53
CA PRO A 117 6.29 -13.99 3.90
C PRO A 117 6.00 -12.84 2.93
N VAL A 118 4.70 -12.52 2.77
CA VAL A 118 4.20 -11.36 2.02
C VAL A 118 3.65 -10.36 3.02
N ILE A 119 4.06 -9.12 2.87
CA ILE A 119 3.59 -7.98 3.66
C ILE A 119 2.98 -6.97 2.68
N ILE A 120 1.87 -6.36 3.04
CA ILE A 120 1.25 -5.33 2.20
C ILE A 120 1.10 -4.05 3.03
N ALA A 121 1.66 -2.97 2.55
CA ALA A 121 1.43 -1.64 3.09
C ALA A 121 0.93 -0.70 2.01
N GLY A 122 0.18 0.32 2.38
CA GLY A 122 -0.27 1.30 1.39
C GLY A 122 -0.77 2.57 2.06
N HIS A 123 -0.70 3.67 1.33
CA HIS A 123 -1.07 4.98 1.83
C HIS A 123 -2.32 5.52 1.14
N GLN A 124 -3.27 6.06 1.89
CA GLN A 124 -4.52 6.68 1.44
C GLN A 124 -5.35 5.71 0.55
N SER A 125 -5.47 5.94 -0.77
CA SER A 125 -6.08 4.98 -1.71
C SER A 125 -5.30 3.66 -1.80
N GLY A 126 -3.97 3.70 -1.67
CA GLY A 126 -3.15 2.50 -1.50
C GLY A 126 -3.40 1.80 -0.16
N GLY A 127 -3.73 2.57 0.88
CA GLY A 127 -4.17 2.02 2.18
C GLY A 127 -5.51 1.29 2.08
N HIS A 128 -6.44 1.82 1.30
CA HIS A 128 -7.68 1.12 0.93
C HIS A 128 -7.38 -0.20 0.21
N LEU A 129 -6.56 -0.16 -0.85
CA LEU A 129 -6.22 -1.35 -1.61
C LEU A 129 -5.47 -2.39 -0.77
N ALA A 130 -4.61 -1.96 0.18
CA ALA A 130 -3.99 -2.85 1.15
C ALA A 130 -5.05 -3.53 2.04
N ALA A 131 -5.98 -2.76 2.59
CA ALA A 131 -7.09 -3.31 3.37
C ALA A 131 -7.96 -4.27 2.55
N ARG A 132 -8.23 -3.98 1.27
CA ARG A 132 -8.97 -4.89 0.39
C ARG A 132 -8.26 -6.25 0.21
N MET A 133 -6.92 -6.27 0.16
CA MET A 133 -6.16 -7.53 0.09
C MET A 133 -6.24 -8.36 1.38
N ALA A 134 -6.59 -7.74 2.50
CA ALA A 134 -6.83 -8.42 3.77
C ALA A 134 -8.29 -8.91 3.95
N CYS A 135 -9.21 -8.54 3.05
CA CYS A 135 -10.59 -9.00 3.12
C CYS A 135 -10.71 -10.48 2.73
N ALA A 136 -11.57 -11.21 3.45
CA ALA A 136 -11.85 -12.63 3.25
C ALA A 136 -12.17 -12.98 1.79
N GLY A 137 -11.54 -14.02 1.27
CA GLY A 137 -11.76 -14.55 -0.06
C GLY A 137 -11.23 -13.69 -1.22
N VAL A 138 -10.51 -12.59 -0.97
CA VAL A 138 -9.91 -11.77 -2.03
C VAL A 138 -8.69 -12.47 -2.63
N LEU A 139 -7.72 -12.86 -1.82
CA LEU A 139 -6.54 -13.60 -2.29
C LEU A 139 -6.85 -15.10 -2.36
N ASN A 140 -6.15 -15.81 -3.26
CA ASN A 140 -6.23 -17.26 -3.26
C ASN A 140 -5.58 -17.88 -2.00
N ALA A 141 -5.97 -19.08 -1.63
CA ALA A 141 -5.52 -19.72 -0.39
C ALA A 141 -3.99 -19.86 -0.27
N SER A 142 -3.29 -20.12 -1.39
CA SER A 142 -1.82 -20.25 -1.38
C SER A 142 -1.10 -18.93 -1.14
N THR A 143 -1.72 -17.81 -1.48
CA THR A 143 -1.19 -16.47 -1.22
C THR A 143 -1.62 -15.98 0.16
N SER A 144 -2.88 -16.22 0.55
CA SER A 144 -3.44 -15.79 1.84
C SER A 144 -2.63 -16.35 3.01
N VAL A 145 -2.27 -17.63 2.99
CA VAL A 145 -1.47 -18.28 4.05
C VAL A 145 -0.07 -17.66 4.23
N ARG A 146 0.43 -16.92 3.24
CA ARG A 146 1.71 -16.22 3.28
C ARG A 146 1.60 -14.74 3.65
N LEU A 147 0.37 -14.22 3.76
CA LEU A 147 0.12 -12.84 4.13
C LEU A 147 0.35 -12.64 5.62
N SER A 148 1.55 -12.22 5.98
CA SER A 148 1.97 -12.12 7.38
C SER A 148 1.53 -10.84 8.07
N HIS A 149 1.41 -9.73 7.32
CA HIS A 149 0.97 -8.45 7.89
C HIS A 149 0.42 -7.51 6.81
N VAL A 150 -0.64 -6.79 7.15
CA VAL A 150 -1.18 -5.70 6.34
C VAL A 150 -1.19 -4.41 7.14
N LEU A 151 -0.64 -3.33 6.55
CA LEU A 151 -0.52 -2.02 7.19
C LEU A 151 -1.18 -0.93 6.32
N PRO A 152 -2.49 -0.72 6.45
CA PRO A 152 -3.16 0.42 5.86
C PRO A 152 -2.75 1.72 6.57
N ILE A 153 -2.14 2.66 5.82
CA ILE A 153 -1.69 3.96 6.33
C ILE A 153 -2.67 5.03 5.86
N SER A 154 -3.29 5.72 6.81
CA SER A 154 -4.30 6.77 6.54
C SER A 154 -5.34 6.33 5.50
N PRO A 155 -5.91 5.12 5.63
CA PRO A 155 -6.73 4.52 4.60
C PRO A 155 -8.08 5.24 4.44
N ILE A 156 -8.66 5.13 3.24
CA ILE A 156 -10.06 5.48 2.99
C ILE A 156 -10.82 4.16 2.84
N CYS A 157 -11.48 3.70 3.90
CA CYS A 157 -12.05 2.35 3.97
C CYS A 157 -13.59 2.29 3.97
N ASP A 158 -14.28 3.41 4.16
CA ASP A 158 -15.68 3.59 3.80
C ASP A 158 -15.74 4.51 2.58
N LEU A 159 -16.15 3.97 1.45
CA LEU A 159 -16.23 4.72 0.19
C LEU A 159 -17.57 5.45 0.01
N THR A 160 -18.58 5.17 0.82
CA THR A 160 -19.92 5.75 0.69
C THR A 160 -19.91 7.28 0.67
N PRO A 161 -19.16 7.98 1.55
CA PRO A 161 -19.14 9.44 1.52
C PRO A 161 -18.55 10.02 0.23
N LEU A 162 -17.68 9.27 -0.49
CA LEU A 162 -17.05 9.75 -1.72
C LEU A 162 -18.07 9.92 -2.87
N ILE A 163 -19.17 9.18 -2.85
CA ILE A 163 -20.26 9.27 -3.84
C ILE A 163 -20.73 10.73 -3.99
N TYR A 164 -20.77 11.46 -2.88
CA TYR A 164 -21.30 12.83 -2.79
C TYR A 164 -20.21 13.92 -2.94
N THR A 165 -18.98 13.53 -3.27
CA THR A 165 -17.87 14.48 -3.47
C THR A 165 -17.57 14.74 -4.94
N SER A 166 -16.83 15.81 -5.21
CA SER A 166 -16.33 16.10 -6.56
C SER A 166 -15.41 15.03 -7.13
N MET A 167 -14.82 14.20 -6.26
CA MET A 167 -13.97 13.08 -6.69
C MET A 167 -14.76 12.04 -7.48
N ASN A 168 -16.05 11.90 -7.23
CA ASN A 168 -16.89 10.92 -7.88
C ASN A 168 -17.04 11.14 -9.40
N LYS A 169 -16.73 12.35 -9.90
CA LYS A 169 -16.62 12.61 -11.35
C LYS A 169 -15.53 11.75 -12.02
N GLN A 170 -14.54 11.30 -11.26
CA GLN A 170 -13.46 10.42 -11.73
C GLN A 170 -13.68 8.96 -11.29
N LEU A 171 -14.24 8.75 -10.10
CA LEU A 171 -14.35 7.41 -9.50
C LEU A 171 -15.57 6.64 -10.01
N HIS A 172 -16.63 7.34 -10.43
CA HIS A 172 -17.90 6.78 -10.88
C HIS A 172 -18.50 5.76 -9.88
N LEU A 173 -18.36 6.05 -8.58
CA LEU A 173 -18.90 5.23 -7.50
C LEU A 173 -20.43 5.26 -7.51
N THR A 174 -21.03 4.09 -7.36
CA THR A 174 -22.42 3.88 -6.98
C THR A 174 -22.49 3.34 -5.55
N GLU A 175 -23.68 3.29 -4.96
CA GLU A 175 -23.87 2.68 -3.63
C GLU A 175 -23.42 1.20 -3.63
N GLU A 176 -23.69 0.46 -4.72
CA GLU A 176 -23.29 -0.93 -4.89
C GLU A 176 -21.77 -1.09 -4.92
N ILE A 177 -21.09 -0.25 -5.70
CA ILE A 177 -19.62 -0.28 -5.81
C ILE A 177 -19.00 0.13 -4.47
N ALA A 178 -19.53 1.16 -3.81
CA ALA A 178 -19.06 1.58 -2.51
C ALA A 178 -19.22 0.47 -1.45
N ALA A 179 -20.35 -0.23 -1.44
CA ALA A 179 -20.57 -1.37 -0.54
C ALA A 179 -19.61 -2.52 -0.83
N LEU A 180 -19.40 -2.88 -2.12
CA LEU A 180 -18.50 -3.96 -2.55
C LEU A 180 -17.04 -3.68 -2.17
N GLU A 181 -16.63 -2.42 -2.17
CA GLU A 181 -15.24 -2.00 -2.03
C GLU A 181 -14.91 -1.34 -0.68
N SER A 182 -15.82 -1.29 0.27
CA SER A 182 -15.57 -0.69 1.59
C SER A 182 -15.13 -1.74 2.62
N PRO A 183 -13.83 -1.82 2.98
CA PRO A 183 -13.32 -2.75 3.99
C PRO A 183 -14.04 -2.67 5.34
N THR A 184 -14.61 -1.51 5.68
CA THR A 184 -15.33 -1.28 6.94
C THR A 184 -16.60 -2.09 7.11
N ILE A 185 -17.13 -2.68 6.04
CA ILE A 185 -18.31 -3.57 6.07
C ILE A 185 -18.01 -5.00 5.60
N LEU A 186 -16.76 -5.27 5.21
CA LEU A 186 -16.31 -6.58 4.78
C LEU A 186 -15.58 -7.31 5.92
N ASP A 187 -15.55 -8.63 5.85
CA ASP A 187 -14.87 -9.46 6.84
C ASP A 187 -13.36 -9.51 6.56
N LEU A 188 -12.59 -9.55 7.64
CA LEU A 188 -11.16 -9.79 7.59
C LEU A 188 -10.90 -11.28 7.32
N GLU A 189 -9.89 -11.60 6.51
CA GLU A 189 -9.39 -12.98 6.32
C GLU A 189 -8.84 -13.52 7.64
N GLU A 190 -9.17 -14.75 7.97
CA GLU A 190 -8.72 -15.42 9.20
C GLU A 190 -7.18 -15.41 9.29
N ASP A 191 -6.65 -15.31 10.51
CA ASP A 191 -5.21 -15.28 10.82
C ASP A 191 -4.41 -14.13 10.21
N THR A 192 -5.06 -13.16 9.52
CA THR A 192 -4.38 -12.01 8.97
C THR A 192 -4.10 -10.96 10.06
N THR A 193 -2.83 -10.65 10.29
CA THR A 193 -2.45 -9.55 11.17
C THR A 193 -2.61 -8.21 10.45
N VAL A 194 -3.36 -7.29 11.05
CA VAL A 194 -3.55 -5.92 10.53
C VAL A 194 -3.15 -4.89 11.57
N THR A 195 -2.46 -3.85 11.13
CA THR A 195 -2.23 -2.64 11.91
C THR A 195 -2.66 -1.42 11.11
N VAL A 196 -3.68 -0.73 11.55
CA VAL A 196 -4.11 0.54 10.94
C VAL A 196 -3.27 1.67 11.50
N TRP A 197 -2.61 2.43 10.62
CA TRP A 197 -1.69 3.50 10.98
C TRP A 197 -2.20 4.85 10.45
N VAL A 198 -2.17 5.90 11.28
CA VAL A 198 -2.59 7.26 10.89
C VAL A 198 -1.76 8.31 11.62
N GLY A 199 -1.56 9.48 11.04
CA GLY A 199 -0.93 10.61 11.71
C GLY A 199 -1.88 11.32 12.68
N SER A 200 -1.38 11.77 13.85
CA SER A 200 -2.22 12.49 14.82
C SER A 200 -2.68 13.87 14.34
N ASP A 201 -1.92 14.47 13.42
CA ASP A 201 -2.16 15.81 12.89
C ASP A 201 -2.80 15.80 11.50
N GLU A 202 -3.42 14.67 11.14
CA GLU A 202 -4.20 14.55 9.91
C GLU A 202 -5.58 15.18 10.06
N ARG A 203 -6.24 15.41 8.92
CA ARG A 203 -7.64 15.84 8.94
C ARG A 203 -8.52 14.81 9.65
N PRO A 204 -9.52 15.24 10.42
CA PRO A 204 -10.39 14.32 11.19
C PRO A 204 -10.93 13.14 10.37
N VAL A 205 -11.30 13.37 9.10
CA VAL A 205 -11.82 12.31 8.23
C VAL A 205 -10.88 11.12 8.07
N TYR A 206 -9.56 11.33 7.96
CA TYR A 206 -8.60 10.21 7.86
C TYR A 206 -8.47 9.46 9.17
N ILE A 207 -8.48 10.20 10.30
CA ILE A 207 -8.41 9.61 11.64
C ILE A 207 -9.68 8.78 11.92
N GLU A 208 -10.84 9.29 11.54
CA GLU A 208 -12.14 8.59 11.69
C GLU A 208 -12.20 7.34 10.81
N GLN A 209 -11.80 7.41 9.55
CA GLN A 209 -11.73 6.26 8.64
C GLN A 209 -10.79 5.16 9.20
N ALA A 210 -9.63 5.56 9.71
CA ALA A 210 -8.68 4.63 10.31
C ALA A 210 -9.24 3.96 11.58
N LYS A 211 -9.89 4.73 12.46
CA LYS A 211 -10.55 4.19 13.67
C LYS A 211 -11.71 3.26 13.33
N LEU A 212 -12.51 3.62 12.32
CA LEU A 212 -13.65 2.82 11.89
C LEU A 212 -13.18 1.44 11.42
N LEU A 213 -12.14 1.39 10.57
CA LEU A 213 -11.57 0.12 10.11
C LEU A 213 -11.00 -0.69 11.27
N ALA A 214 -10.21 -0.07 12.15
CA ALA A 214 -9.60 -0.76 13.28
C ALA A 214 -10.65 -1.34 14.24
N SER A 215 -11.73 -0.60 14.49
CA SER A 215 -12.86 -1.08 15.31
C SER A 215 -13.62 -2.21 14.63
N ARG A 216 -13.85 -2.14 13.30
CA ARG A 216 -14.60 -3.18 12.56
C ARG A 216 -13.85 -4.53 12.56
N TRP A 217 -12.54 -4.50 12.45
CA TRP A 217 -11.70 -5.70 12.37
C TRP A 217 -11.07 -6.11 13.71
N ASP A 218 -11.36 -5.37 14.79
CA ASP A 218 -10.74 -5.58 16.11
C ASP A 218 -9.21 -5.73 16.02
N CYS A 219 -8.57 -4.85 15.25
CA CYS A 219 -7.15 -4.95 14.93
C CYS A 219 -6.34 -3.79 15.55
N TYR A 220 -5.02 -3.87 15.46
CA TYR A 220 -4.15 -2.84 16.03
C TYR A 220 -4.35 -1.47 15.37
N PHE A 221 -4.47 -0.43 16.22
CA PHE A 221 -4.56 0.96 15.79
C PHE A 221 -3.39 1.76 16.34
N VAL A 222 -2.71 2.53 15.46
CA VAL A 222 -1.60 3.40 15.84
C VAL A 222 -1.86 4.82 15.32
N SER A 223 -1.91 5.79 16.25
CA SER A 223 -1.87 7.21 15.93
C SER A 223 -0.44 7.72 16.06
N SER A 224 0.20 8.00 14.95
CA SER A 224 1.60 8.46 14.91
C SER A 224 1.68 9.94 15.31
N LYS A 225 2.28 10.20 16.45
CA LYS A 225 2.34 11.54 17.07
C LYS A 225 3.06 12.56 16.19
N ASN A 226 2.48 13.74 16.04
CA ASN A 226 3.02 14.88 15.30
C ASN A 226 3.30 14.55 13.81
N ARG A 227 2.47 13.67 13.20
CA ARG A 227 2.52 13.36 11.77
C ARG A 227 1.25 13.79 11.09
N ASN A 228 1.40 14.43 9.94
CA ASN A 228 0.32 14.82 9.05
C ASN A 228 0.21 13.82 7.88
N HIS A 229 -0.75 14.03 6.99
CA HIS A 229 -1.04 13.12 5.86
C HIS A 229 0.12 12.92 4.88
N TYR A 230 1.10 13.82 4.81
CA TYR A 230 2.21 13.73 3.86
C TYR A 230 3.44 13.07 4.48
N ASP A 231 3.70 13.31 5.76
CA ASP A 231 4.90 12.83 6.44
C ASP A 231 4.68 11.57 7.30
N VAL A 232 3.43 11.11 7.41
CA VAL A 232 3.08 9.88 8.14
C VAL A 232 3.78 8.63 7.58
N ILE A 233 4.16 8.66 6.30
CA ILE A 233 4.86 7.59 5.58
C ILE A 233 6.39 7.72 5.60
N ASP A 234 6.96 8.82 6.05
CA ASP A 234 8.43 9.04 6.03
C ASP A 234 9.18 7.96 6.83
N GLY A 235 8.51 7.34 7.80
CA GLY A 235 9.06 6.19 8.52
C GLY A 235 9.46 5.01 7.64
N MET A 236 8.92 4.89 6.42
CA MET A 236 9.28 3.83 5.47
C MET A 236 10.74 3.95 4.98
N GLU A 237 11.31 5.15 4.98
CA GLU A 237 12.71 5.39 4.58
C GLU A 237 13.71 5.06 5.69
N ILE A 238 13.27 4.95 6.93
CA ILE A 238 14.14 4.89 8.12
C ILE A 238 14.16 3.48 8.69
N GLN A 239 15.29 2.80 8.60
CA GLN A 239 15.48 1.41 9.04
C GLN A 239 14.92 1.11 10.44
N THR A 240 15.16 2.00 11.41
CA THR A 240 14.81 1.84 12.83
C THR A 240 13.51 2.55 13.23
N SER A 241 12.69 2.94 12.26
CA SER A 241 11.44 3.64 12.54
C SER A 241 10.44 2.76 13.27
N LYS A 242 9.58 3.37 14.08
CA LYS A 242 8.46 2.67 14.74
C LYS A 242 7.49 2.05 13.73
N LEU A 243 7.36 2.67 12.53
CA LEU A 243 6.51 2.15 11.46
C LEU A 243 7.04 0.83 10.93
N LEU A 244 8.33 0.77 10.56
CA LEU A 244 8.95 -0.48 10.09
C LEU A 244 9.07 -1.52 11.21
N GLY A 245 9.40 -1.10 12.44
CA GLY A 245 9.39 -2.00 13.58
C GLY A 245 8.02 -2.67 13.80
N ARG A 246 6.92 -1.92 13.57
CA ARG A 246 5.58 -2.49 13.63
C ARG A 246 5.25 -3.36 12.41
N LEU A 247 5.71 -2.96 11.23
CA LEU A 247 5.46 -3.69 9.98
C LEU A 247 6.13 -5.08 9.97
N PHE A 248 7.30 -5.20 10.59
CA PHE A 248 8.13 -6.42 10.55
C PHE A 248 8.13 -7.24 11.85
N PHE A 249 7.28 -6.90 12.84
CA PHE A 249 7.34 -7.57 14.15
C PHE A 249 7.06 -9.07 14.11
N ASN A 250 6.35 -9.57 13.11
CA ASN A 250 6.05 -10.99 12.90
C ASN A 250 7.06 -11.69 11.96
N ILE A 251 8.11 -11.00 11.49
CA ILE A 251 9.11 -11.59 10.62
C ILE A 251 10.28 -12.07 11.48
N GLU A 252 10.51 -13.37 11.48
CA GLU A 252 11.66 -13.96 12.17
C GLU A 252 12.98 -13.41 11.60
N ALA A 253 13.97 -13.27 12.48
CA ALA A 253 15.28 -12.72 12.13
C ALA A 253 16.10 -13.70 11.27
#